data_02ee2b61b437217931e56272dc86093c
#
_entry.id   02ee2b61b437217931e56272dc86093c
#
_cell.length_a   1.000
_cell.length_b   1.000
_cell.length_c   1.000
_cell.angle_alpha   90.00
_cell.angle_beta   90.00
_cell.angle_gamma   90.00
#
_symmetry.space_group_name_H-M   'P 1'
#
loop_
_entity.id
_entity.type
_entity.pdbx_description
1 polymer ?
#
loop_
_entity_poly.entity_id
_entity_poly.type
_entity_poly.pdbx_seq_one_letter_code
_entity_poly.pdbx_strand_id
1 'polypeptide(L)'
;MSHSLWVEKYRPMDLSTYVGNEHLKEKVKVYLESEDVPHLLLFGKAGTGKTTLAKIVVNNIDCDYMYINASDENKVDDVRNKIKTFASSVGFKSLKVIILDECDYLTPNAQAALRNLMETFSKHCRFILTCNYVERIIDPIQSRCQSYKVVPPSKKEVAQQMVNILKEENCTFELDDIALIVNAGYPDIRRVINSAQRQVVPVYEDGLGGELQIDQSSVIQNNYKLQLLEMLSNGSKLNDIRQLIADNSISDYSELYRLLYDEVETYGKGK
;
A
#
# COMPACT_ATOMS: atom_id res chain seq x y z
N MET A 1 -5.20 -19.89 20.56
CA MET A 1 -4.66 -19.77 19.20
C MET A 1 -4.61 -18.28 18.84
N SER A 2 -3.46 -17.74 18.49
CA SER A 2 -3.37 -16.33 18.10
C SER A 2 -4.05 -16.19 16.72
N HIS A 3 -5.17 -15.50 16.67
CA HIS A 3 -5.74 -15.05 15.40
C HIS A 3 -4.77 -14.03 14.79
N SER A 4 -3.77 -14.51 14.04
CA SER A 4 -2.85 -13.62 13.36
C SER A 4 -3.61 -12.89 12.24
N LEU A 5 -3.41 -11.58 12.14
CA LEU A 5 -3.97 -10.79 11.05
C LEU A 5 -3.43 -11.30 9.71
N TRP A 6 -4.31 -11.68 8.80
CA TRP A 6 -3.91 -12.20 7.49
C TRP A 6 -3.04 -11.21 6.70
N VAL A 7 -3.30 -9.91 6.85
CA VAL A 7 -2.48 -8.85 6.23
C VAL A 7 -1.01 -8.94 6.65
N GLU A 8 -0.73 -9.35 7.89
CA GLU A 8 0.65 -9.51 8.37
C GLU A 8 1.18 -10.91 8.08
N LYS A 9 0.36 -11.97 8.28
CA LYS A 9 0.74 -13.38 8.03
C LYS A 9 1.14 -13.60 6.57
N TYR A 10 0.39 -13.02 5.63
CA TYR A 10 0.58 -13.18 4.18
C TYR A 10 1.32 -11.99 3.54
N ARG A 11 1.98 -11.18 4.36
CA ARG A 11 2.83 -10.11 3.81
C ARG A 11 4.02 -10.72 3.06
N PRO A 12 4.22 -10.42 1.77
CA PRO A 12 5.35 -10.90 1.01
C PRO A 12 6.71 -10.61 1.69
N MET A 13 7.55 -11.62 1.79
CA MET A 13 8.89 -11.54 2.37
C MET A 13 9.99 -11.50 1.30
N ASP A 14 9.67 -11.90 0.07
CA ASP A 14 10.55 -11.95 -1.09
C ASP A 14 9.82 -11.49 -2.35
N LEU A 15 10.59 -11.32 -3.45
CA LEU A 15 10.04 -10.87 -4.73
C LEU A 15 9.15 -11.90 -5.42
N SER A 16 9.32 -13.19 -5.13
CA SER A 16 8.53 -14.25 -5.75
C SER A 16 7.08 -14.24 -5.27
N THR A 17 6.89 -13.87 -4.02
CA THR A 17 5.57 -13.75 -3.39
C THR A 17 4.94 -12.36 -3.54
N TYR A 18 5.72 -11.36 -3.97
CA TYR A 18 5.22 -10.01 -4.22
C TYR A 18 4.44 -9.95 -5.53
N VAL A 19 3.16 -9.58 -5.48
CA VAL A 19 2.24 -9.60 -6.62
C VAL A 19 2.28 -8.29 -7.41
N GLY A 20 2.30 -8.40 -8.74
CA GLY A 20 2.30 -7.25 -9.66
C GLY A 20 3.63 -6.51 -9.75
N ASN A 21 3.62 -5.35 -10.44
CA ASN A 21 4.77 -4.46 -10.62
C ASN A 21 6.02 -5.16 -11.22
N GLU A 22 5.87 -6.00 -12.25
CA GLU A 22 6.95 -6.79 -12.84
C GLU A 22 8.16 -5.93 -13.24
N HIS A 23 7.92 -4.76 -13.86
CA HIS A 23 8.97 -3.82 -14.22
C HIS A 23 9.82 -3.35 -13.01
N LEU A 24 9.19 -3.26 -11.83
CA LEU A 24 9.85 -2.85 -10.61
C LEU A 24 10.56 -4.04 -9.94
N LYS A 25 9.99 -5.23 -10.02
CA LYS A 25 10.64 -6.47 -9.57
C LYS A 25 11.97 -6.70 -10.28
N GLU A 26 12.03 -6.50 -11.61
CA GLU A 26 13.27 -6.62 -12.39
C GLU A 26 14.34 -5.63 -11.89
N LYS A 27 13.96 -4.38 -11.59
CA LYS A 27 14.90 -3.40 -11.04
C LYS A 27 15.38 -3.80 -9.63
N VAL A 28 14.46 -4.20 -8.77
CA VAL A 28 14.80 -4.63 -7.41
C VAL A 28 15.69 -5.87 -7.45
N LYS A 29 15.45 -6.81 -8.35
CA LYS A 29 16.30 -7.99 -8.53
C LYS A 29 17.77 -7.61 -8.80
N VAL A 30 18.01 -6.62 -9.65
CA VAL A 30 19.37 -6.10 -9.91
C VAL A 30 20.01 -5.53 -8.64
N TYR A 31 19.23 -4.82 -7.80
CA TYR A 31 19.76 -4.31 -6.52
C TYR A 31 20.09 -5.44 -5.54
N LEU A 32 19.28 -6.50 -5.50
CA LEU A 32 19.54 -7.67 -4.66
C LEU A 32 20.81 -8.42 -5.12
N GLU A 33 20.99 -8.56 -6.43
CA GLU A 33 22.17 -9.24 -7.03
C GLU A 33 23.46 -8.42 -6.84
N SER A 34 23.37 -7.10 -6.82
CA SER A 34 24.53 -6.21 -6.60
C SER A 34 24.84 -5.92 -5.14
N GLU A 35 23.99 -6.37 -4.22
CA GLU A 35 24.05 -6.06 -2.79
C GLU A 35 24.15 -4.55 -2.48
N ASP A 36 23.67 -3.71 -3.39
CA ASP A 36 23.61 -2.26 -3.23
C ASP A 36 22.31 -1.73 -3.80
N VAL A 37 21.81 -0.66 -3.20
CA VAL A 37 20.58 0.00 -3.59
C VAL A 37 20.81 1.51 -3.63
N PRO A 38 20.30 2.23 -4.64
CA PRO A 38 20.32 3.70 -4.63
C PRO A 38 19.33 4.24 -3.59
N HIS A 39 19.30 5.56 -3.40
CA HIS A 39 18.16 6.15 -2.72
C HIS A 39 16.90 5.91 -3.56
N LEU A 40 15.86 5.35 -2.94
CA LEU A 40 14.60 5.02 -3.59
C LEU A 40 13.47 5.90 -3.07
N LEU A 41 12.57 6.30 -3.96
CA LEU A 41 11.28 6.90 -3.62
C LEU A 41 10.17 6.06 -4.26
N LEU A 42 9.45 5.31 -3.42
CA LEU A 42 8.34 4.47 -3.82
C LEU A 42 7.02 5.23 -3.56
N PHE A 43 6.29 5.57 -4.60
CA PHE A 43 5.06 6.35 -4.47
C PHE A 43 3.87 5.69 -5.15
N GLY A 44 2.66 6.00 -4.70
CA GLY A 44 1.41 5.46 -5.25
C GLY A 44 0.31 5.33 -4.21
N LYS A 45 -0.86 4.86 -4.63
CA LYS A 45 -2.06 4.75 -3.76
C LYS A 45 -1.79 3.93 -2.50
N ALA A 46 -2.56 4.17 -1.43
CA ALA A 46 -2.46 3.38 -0.20
C ALA A 46 -2.77 1.89 -0.48
N GLY A 47 -2.16 0.99 0.30
CA GLY A 47 -2.41 -0.45 0.20
C GLY A 47 -1.84 -1.16 -1.03
N THR A 48 -1.00 -0.50 -1.85
CA THR A 48 -0.41 -1.08 -3.09
C THR A 48 0.89 -1.84 -2.87
N GLY A 49 1.38 -1.95 -1.62
CA GLY A 49 2.58 -2.74 -1.30
C GLY A 49 3.91 -1.96 -1.26
N LYS A 50 3.91 -0.61 -1.21
CA LYS A 50 5.14 0.22 -1.13
C LYS A 50 6.05 -0.17 0.03
N THR A 51 5.52 -0.16 1.25
CA THR A 51 6.25 -0.53 2.47
C THR A 51 6.70 -1.99 2.44
N THR A 52 5.88 -2.88 1.86
CA THR A 52 6.23 -4.30 1.68
C THR A 52 7.45 -4.43 0.76
N LEU A 53 7.47 -3.73 -0.38
CA LEU A 53 8.60 -3.75 -1.30
C LEU A 53 9.88 -3.19 -0.66
N ALA A 54 9.76 -2.10 0.12
CA ALA A 54 10.88 -1.54 0.88
C ALA A 54 11.47 -2.57 1.86
N LYS A 55 10.60 -3.32 2.57
CA LYS A 55 11.02 -4.38 3.50
C LYS A 55 11.64 -5.58 2.76
N ILE A 56 11.11 -5.98 1.60
CA ILE A 56 11.71 -7.02 0.77
C ILE A 56 13.15 -6.65 0.42
N VAL A 57 13.40 -5.41 0.01
CA VAL A 57 14.75 -4.96 -0.33
C VAL A 57 15.71 -5.14 0.85
N VAL A 58 15.38 -4.61 2.02
CA VAL A 58 16.30 -4.67 3.18
C VAL A 58 16.45 -6.05 3.79
N ASN A 59 15.45 -6.92 3.64
CA ASN A 59 15.52 -8.29 4.14
C ASN A 59 16.35 -9.23 3.23
N ASN A 60 16.59 -8.81 1.99
CA ASN A 60 17.29 -9.62 0.98
C ASN A 60 18.63 -9.00 0.52
N ILE A 61 19.10 -7.93 1.16
CA ILE A 61 20.44 -7.33 0.99
C ILE A 61 21.18 -7.43 2.32
N ASP A 62 22.51 -7.64 2.25
CA ASP A 62 23.35 -7.65 3.45
C ASP A 62 23.55 -6.24 4.00
N CYS A 63 22.58 -5.73 4.77
CA CYS A 63 22.59 -4.39 5.34
C CYS A 63 22.10 -4.35 6.78
N ASP A 64 22.58 -3.35 7.54
CA ASP A 64 21.88 -2.91 8.75
C ASP A 64 20.75 -1.97 8.35
N TYR A 65 19.54 -2.17 8.85
CA TYR A 65 18.46 -1.26 8.51
C TYR A 65 17.71 -0.70 9.71
N MET A 66 17.13 0.49 9.51
CA MET A 66 16.23 1.14 10.45
C MET A 66 14.94 1.50 9.74
N TYR A 67 13.80 1.22 10.40
CA TYR A 67 12.47 1.61 9.95
C TYR A 67 11.93 2.75 10.79
N ILE A 68 11.46 3.81 10.13
CA ILE A 68 10.79 4.97 10.75
C ILE A 68 9.50 5.21 9.99
N ASN A 69 8.38 5.31 10.72
CA ASN A 69 7.13 5.81 10.16
C ASN A 69 7.03 7.32 10.44
N ALA A 70 7.03 8.13 9.39
CA ALA A 70 6.99 9.58 9.51
C ALA A 70 5.65 10.13 10.02
N SER A 71 4.56 9.34 9.91
CA SER A 71 3.25 9.72 10.43
C SER A 71 3.15 9.60 11.95
N ASP A 72 3.96 8.72 12.56
CA ASP A 72 3.96 8.47 14.00
C ASP A 72 4.90 9.42 14.78
N GLU A 73 5.85 10.04 14.07
CA GLU A 73 6.88 10.89 14.66
C GLU A 73 6.43 12.36 14.70
N ASN A 74 6.01 12.83 15.87
CA ASN A 74 5.44 14.17 16.05
C ASN A 74 6.46 15.31 16.00
N LYS A 75 7.78 15.03 16.06
CA LYS A 75 8.83 16.05 16.08
C LYS A 75 9.90 15.78 15.03
N VAL A 76 10.17 16.80 14.22
CA VAL A 76 11.22 16.81 13.19
C VAL A 76 12.59 16.45 13.75
N ASP A 77 12.90 16.95 14.96
CA ASP A 77 14.18 16.71 15.61
C ASP A 77 14.35 15.25 16.05
N ASP A 78 13.29 14.54 16.40
CA ASP A 78 13.36 13.14 16.80
C ASP A 78 13.72 12.26 15.58
N VAL A 79 13.07 12.47 14.44
CA VAL A 79 13.41 11.80 13.17
C VAL A 79 14.86 12.09 12.79
N ARG A 80 15.25 13.36 12.81
CA ARG A 80 16.61 13.80 12.49
C ARG A 80 17.66 13.14 13.37
N ASN A 81 17.44 13.13 14.69
CA ASN A 81 18.38 12.56 15.65
C ASN A 81 18.48 11.03 15.51
N LYS A 82 17.36 10.33 15.33
CA LYS A 82 17.35 8.88 15.06
C LYS A 82 18.19 8.55 13.83
N ILE A 83 17.91 9.23 12.71
CA ILE A 83 18.63 9.05 11.44
C ILE A 83 20.14 9.31 11.64
N LYS A 84 20.50 10.44 12.27
CA LYS A 84 21.89 10.82 12.50
C LYS A 84 22.62 9.79 13.37
N THR A 85 22.00 9.37 14.46
CA THR A 85 22.58 8.38 15.38
C THR A 85 22.80 7.05 14.66
N PHE A 86 21.81 6.54 13.93
CA PHE A 86 21.95 5.30 13.19
C PHE A 86 23.00 5.41 12.09
N ALA A 87 22.96 6.46 11.26
CA ALA A 87 23.90 6.64 10.16
C ALA A 87 25.36 6.81 10.63
N SER A 88 25.58 7.43 11.81
CA SER A 88 26.91 7.68 12.38
C SER A 88 27.44 6.52 13.24
N SER A 89 26.58 5.57 13.66
CA SER A 89 27.01 4.43 14.47
C SER A 89 27.92 3.51 13.69
N VAL A 90 28.75 2.73 14.40
CA VAL A 90 29.48 1.61 13.78
C VAL A 90 28.46 0.51 13.47
N GLY A 91 28.32 0.14 12.21
CA GLY A 91 27.43 -0.95 11.76
C GLY A 91 28.14 -2.31 11.80
N PHE A 92 27.35 -3.37 11.82
CA PHE A 92 27.85 -4.74 11.64
C PHE A 92 28.05 -5.06 10.16
N LYS A 93 27.33 -4.33 9.29
CA LYS A 93 27.33 -4.48 7.84
C LYS A 93 27.94 -3.26 7.16
N SER A 94 28.41 -3.46 5.93
CA SER A 94 29.02 -2.39 5.13
C SER A 94 28.00 -1.33 4.66
N LEU A 95 26.77 -1.76 4.43
CA LEU A 95 25.67 -0.91 3.99
C LEU A 95 24.65 -0.69 5.10
N LYS A 96 24.19 0.54 5.26
CA LYS A 96 23.05 0.90 6.09
C LYS A 96 21.90 1.37 5.23
N VAL A 97 20.69 0.97 5.59
CA VAL A 97 19.48 1.39 4.89
C VAL A 97 18.48 1.97 5.88
N ILE A 98 17.92 3.12 5.57
CA ILE A 98 16.85 3.75 6.34
C ILE A 98 15.59 3.72 5.51
N ILE A 99 14.57 3.02 6.00
CA ILE A 99 13.22 3.09 5.47
C ILE A 99 12.50 4.21 6.19
N LEU A 100 12.05 5.21 5.44
CA LEU A 100 11.19 6.28 5.94
C LEU A 100 9.82 6.15 5.27
N ASP A 101 8.90 5.55 6.00
CA ASP A 101 7.54 5.28 5.52
C ASP A 101 6.66 6.52 5.71
N GLU A 102 5.73 6.73 4.76
CA GLU A 102 4.79 7.86 4.77
C GLU A 102 5.46 9.25 4.85
N CYS A 103 6.58 9.43 4.12
CA CYS A 103 7.39 10.66 4.20
C CYS A 103 6.67 11.93 3.70
N ASP A 104 5.52 11.82 3.04
CA ASP A 104 4.63 12.91 2.68
C ASP A 104 3.91 13.55 3.90
N TYR A 105 4.02 12.96 5.09
CA TYR A 105 3.62 13.59 6.36
C TYR A 105 4.69 14.54 6.94
N LEU A 106 5.94 14.46 6.45
CA LEU A 106 6.99 15.38 6.89
C LEU A 106 6.71 16.81 6.43
N THR A 107 6.93 17.77 7.33
CA THR A 107 6.90 19.19 6.95
C THR A 107 8.02 19.53 5.96
N PRO A 108 7.91 20.59 5.15
CA PRO A 108 8.97 21.02 4.24
C PRO A 108 10.33 21.25 4.94
N ASN A 109 10.32 21.75 6.16
CA ASN A 109 11.54 21.93 6.96
C ASN A 109 12.19 20.59 7.35
N ALA A 110 11.37 19.58 7.72
CA ALA A 110 11.85 18.23 7.99
C ALA A 110 12.44 17.59 6.74
N GLN A 111 11.79 17.75 5.61
CA GLN A 111 12.29 17.26 4.33
C GLN A 111 13.62 17.94 3.92
N ALA A 112 13.77 19.24 4.15
CA ALA A 112 15.03 19.95 3.92
C ALA A 112 16.17 19.41 4.83
N ALA A 113 15.87 19.10 6.08
CA ALA A 113 16.82 18.46 6.99
C ALA A 113 17.18 17.04 6.52
N LEU A 114 16.18 16.24 6.08
CA LEU A 114 16.40 14.92 5.52
C LEU A 114 17.32 14.96 4.30
N ARG A 115 17.11 15.90 3.37
CA ARG A 115 18.00 16.10 2.22
C ARG A 115 19.45 16.24 2.66
N ASN A 116 19.72 17.07 3.67
CA ASN A 116 21.08 17.29 4.17
C ASN A 116 21.69 16.00 4.74
N LEU A 117 20.89 15.18 5.43
CA LEU A 117 21.34 13.89 5.95
C LEU A 117 21.64 12.90 4.82
N MET A 118 20.80 12.86 3.78
CA MET A 118 21.04 12.02 2.60
C MET A 118 22.38 12.37 1.92
N GLU A 119 22.71 13.65 1.81
CA GLU A 119 23.99 14.11 1.27
C GLU A 119 25.17 13.73 2.17
N THR A 120 25.03 13.99 3.47
CA THR A 120 26.11 13.79 4.46
C THR A 120 26.50 12.31 4.57
N PHE A 121 25.52 11.41 4.53
CA PHE A 121 25.73 9.97 4.76
C PHE A 121 25.67 9.13 3.49
N SER A 122 25.68 9.74 2.31
CA SER A 122 25.53 9.05 1.01
C SER A 122 26.54 7.93 0.75
N LYS A 123 27.71 7.96 1.39
CA LYS A 123 28.77 6.94 1.19
C LYS A 123 28.41 5.59 1.80
N HIS A 124 27.67 5.56 2.93
CA HIS A 124 27.44 4.34 3.72
C HIS A 124 25.98 4.08 4.04
N CYS A 125 25.10 5.06 3.72
CA CYS A 125 23.70 4.97 4.06
C CYS A 125 22.83 5.24 2.83
N ARG A 126 21.81 4.39 2.63
CA ARG A 126 20.78 4.55 1.60
C ARG A 126 19.45 4.84 2.25
N PHE A 127 18.59 5.49 1.52
CA PHE A 127 17.26 5.85 1.99
C PHE A 127 16.22 5.24 1.05
N ILE A 128 15.26 4.53 1.61
CA ILE A 128 14.08 4.06 0.90
C ILE A 128 12.89 4.83 1.46
N LEU A 129 12.39 5.78 0.69
CA LEU A 129 11.27 6.63 1.06
C LEU A 129 10.00 6.06 0.47
N THR A 130 8.91 6.07 1.23
CA THR A 130 7.58 5.79 0.68
C THR A 130 6.66 6.97 0.87
N CYS A 131 5.75 7.21 -0.06
CA CYS A 131 4.71 8.22 0.07
C CYS A 131 3.46 7.86 -0.74
N ASN A 132 2.33 8.44 -0.36
CA ASN A 132 1.11 8.34 -1.15
C ASN A 132 1.04 9.45 -2.20
N TYR A 133 1.52 10.64 -1.87
CA TYR A 133 1.45 11.85 -2.68
C TYR A 133 2.86 12.38 -2.97
N VAL A 134 3.39 12.07 -4.17
CA VAL A 134 4.75 12.47 -4.56
C VAL A 134 4.91 13.99 -4.68
N GLU A 135 3.84 14.71 -5.01
CA GLU A 135 3.78 16.16 -5.08
C GLU A 135 3.99 16.87 -3.74
N ARG A 136 3.88 16.14 -2.63
CA ARG A 136 4.21 16.65 -1.29
C ARG A 136 5.68 16.52 -0.93
N ILE A 137 6.45 15.80 -1.76
CA ILE A 137 7.89 15.65 -1.57
C ILE A 137 8.62 16.73 -2.34
N ILE A 138 9.49 17.47 -1.64
CA ILE A 138 10.24 18.56 -2.27
C ILE A 138 11.17 18.06 -3.39
N ASP A 139 11.29 18.82 -4.46
CA ASP A 139 12.11 18.48 -5.64
C ASP A 139 13.56 18.08 -5.29
N PRO A 140 14.24 18.73 -4.33
CA PRO A 140 15.60 18.35 -3.95
C PRO A 140 15.73 16.92 -3.39
N ILE A 141 14.68 16.33 -2.81
CA ILE A 141 14.66 14.92 -2.41
C ILE A 141 14.37 14.05 -3.61
N GLN A 142 13.37 14.40 -4.41
CA GLN A 142 12.99 13.63 -5.59
C GLN A 142 14.18 13.46 -6.55
N SER A 143 14.95 14.53 -6.78
CA SER A 143 16.12 14.51 -7.67
C SER A 143 17.28 13.63 -7.19
N ARG A 144 17.32 13.28 -5.89
CA ARG A 144 18.34 12.40 -5.29
C ARG A 144 17.92 10.94 -5.24
N CYS A 145 16.65 10.67 -5.49
CA CYS A 145 16.08 9.33 -5.44
C CYS A 145 15.79 8.80 -6.83
N GLN A 146 15.93 7.50 -7.00
CA GLN A 146 15.27 6.82 -8.10
C GLN A 146 13.80 6.63 -7.71
N SER A 147 12.92 7.33 -8.44
CA SER A 147 11.49 7.39 -8.12
C SER A 147 10.72 6.34 -8.92
N TYR A 148 9.96 5.51 -8.23
CA TYR A 148 9.14 4.46 -8.84
C TYR A 148 7.69 4.54 -8.38
N LYS A 149 6.79 4.55 -9.36
CA LYS A 149 5.36 4.44 -9.09
C LYS A 149 5.00 2.98 -8.83
N VAL A 150 4.52 2.69 -7.63
CA VAL A 150 3.98 1.37 -7.27
C VAL A 150 2.49 1.36 -7.63
N VAL A 151 2.15 0.59 -8.65
CA VAL A 151 0.77 0.45 -9.11
C VAL A 151 0.10 -0.77 -8.45
N PRO A 152 -1.20 -0.74 -8.22
CA PRO A 152 -1.90 -1.91 -7.71
C PRO A 152 -1.79 -3.05 -8.73
N PRO A 153 -1.64 -4.32 -8.29
CA PRO A 153 -1.76 -5.47 -9.17
C PRO A 153 -3.12 -5.50 -9.86
N SER A 154 -3.24 -6.23 -10.96
CA SER A 154 -4.55 -6.42 -11.60
C SER A 154 -5.53 -7.11 -10.65
N LYS A 155 -6.84 -6.86 -10.82
CA LYS A 155 -7.89 -7.53 -10.03
C LYS A 155 -7.77 -9.06 -10.09
N LYS A 156 -7.34 -9.61 -11.25
CA LYS A 156 -7.12 -11.04 -11.44
C LYS A 156 -5.99 -11.57 -10.56
N GLU A 157 -4.87 -10.84 -10.48
CA GLU A 157 -3.74 -11.22 -9.61
C GLU A 157 -4.13 -11.15 -8.13
N VAL A 158 -4.87 -10.10 -7.74
CA VAL A 158 -5.37 -9.97 -6.36
C VAL A 158 -6.36 -11.10 -6.02
N ALA A 159 -7.26 -11.47 -6.95
CA ALA A 159 -8.18 -12.59 -6.75
C ALA A 159 -7.42 -13.92 -6.62
N GLN A 160 -6.39 -14.15 -7.43
CA GLN A 160 -5.56 -15.35 -7.32
C GLN A 160 -4.83 -15.41 -5.97
N GLN A 161 -4.32 -14.28 -5.48
CA GLN A 161 -3.71 -14.22 -4.15
C GLN A 161 -4.73 -14.55 -3.06
N MET A 162 -5.97 -14.05 -3.16
CA MET A 162 -7.03 -14.39 -2.22
C MET A 162 -7.38 -15.87 -2.23
N VAL A 163 -7.47 -16.49 -3.41
CA VAL A 163 -7.66 -17.96 -3.54
C VAL A 163 -6.56 -18.72 -2.80
N ASN A 164 -5.30 -18.30 -2.94
CA ASN A 164 -4.17 -18.95 -2.28
C ASN A 164 -4.28 -18.82 -0.75
N ILE A 165 -4.57 -17.61 -0.25
CA ILE A 165 -4.75 -17.36 1.19
C ILE A 165 -5.88 -18.22 1.76
N LEU A 166 -7.06 -18.23 1.12
CA LEU A 166 -8.21 -19.00 1.59
C LEU A 166 -7.93 -20.52 1.60
N LYS A 167 -7.19 -21.02 0.61
CA LYS A 167 -6.75 -22.43 0.59
C LYS A 167 -5.79 -22.76 1.72
N GLU A 168 -4.81 -21.89 2.01
CA GLU A 168 -3.86 -22.08 3.11
C GLU A 168 -4.55 -22.02 4.48
N GLU A 169 -5.63 -21.22 4.61
CA GLU A 169 -6.46 -21.15 5.81
C GLU A 169 -7.52 -22.26 5.86
N ASN A 170 -7.53 -23.22 4.92
CA ASN A 170 -8.52 -24.29 4.81
C ASN A 170 -9.97 -23.78 4.76
N CYS A 171 -10.19 -22.66 4.09
CA CYS A 171 -11.52 -22.08 3.93
C CYS A 171 -12.19 -22.56 2.65
N THR A 172 -13.48 -22.89 2.72
CA THR A 172 -14.35 -23.07 1.55
C THR A 172 -14.82 -21.71 1.04
N PHE A 173 -14.95 -21.56 -0.26
CA PHE A 173 -15.33 -20.30 -0.90
C PHE A 173 -15.88 -20.52 -2.30
N GLU A 174 -16.71 -19.59 -2.77
CA GLU A 174 -17.13 -19.48 -4.17
C GLU A 174 -16.29 -18.40 -4.87
N LEU A 175 -16.01 -18.58 -6.17
CA LEU A 175 -15.19 -17.62 -6.92
C LEU A 175 -15.90 -16.26 -7.10
N ASP A 176 -17.22 -16.27 -7.14
CA ASP A 176 -18.03 -15.06 -7.23
C ASP A 176 -17.88 -14.20 -5.95
N ASP A 177 -17.79 -14.85 -4.78
CA ASP A 177 -17.59 -14.17 -3.51
C ASP A 177 -16.21 -13.47 -3.47
N ILE A 178 -15.17 -14.13 -3.97
CA ILE A 178 -13.85 -13.50 -4.09
C ILE A 178 -13.92 -12.30 -5.03
N ALA A 179 -14.61 -12.41 -6.16
CA ALA A 179 -14.75 -11.30 -7.11
C ALA A 179 -15.47 -10.10 -6.47
N LEU A 180 -16.49 -10.34 -5.64
CA LEU A 180 -17.19 -9.31 -4.89
C LEU A 180 -16.26 -8.59 -3.90
N ILE A 181 -15.50 -9.33 -3.09
CA ILE A 181 -14.56 -8.76 -2.12
C ILE A 181 -13.46 -7.96 -2.83
N VAL A 182 -12.89 -8.51 -3.90
CA VAL A 182 -11.85 -7.82 -4.67
C VAL A 182 -12.40 -6.52 -5.27
N ASN A 183 -13.59 -6.54 -5.87
CA ASN A 183 -14.21 -5.34 -6.43
C ASN A 183 -14.48 -4.27 -5.37
N ALA A 184 -14.90 -4.69 -4.18
CA ALA A 184 -15.21 -3.78 -3.08
C ALA A 184 -13.96 -3.14 -2.43
N GLY A 185 -12.84 -3.85 -2.39
CA GLY A 185 -11.61 -3.40 -1.73
C GLY A 185 -10.58 -2.76 -2.65
N TYR A 186 -10.60 -3.11 -3.95
CA TYR A 186 -9.63 -2.61 -4.92
C TYR A 186 -9.65 -1.09 -5.06
N PRO A 187 -8.50 -0.42 -5.17
CA PRO A 187 -7.15 -0.93 -5.39
C PRO A 187 -6.33 -1.24 -4.10
N ASP A 188 -6.93 -1.13 -2.93
CA ASP A 188 -6.25 -1.37 -1.65
C ASP A 188 -6.26 -2.87 -1.31
N ILE A 189 -5.11 -3.55 -1.51
CA ILE A 189 -4.96 -5.00 -1.27
C ILE A 189 -5.14 -5.32 0.22
N ARG A 190 -4.70 -4.45 1.11
CA ARG A 190 -4.86 -4.61 2.57
C ARG A 190 -6.34 -4.65 2.93
N ARG A 191 -7.15 -3.78 2.31
CA ARG A 191 -8.60 -3.74 2.49
C ARG A 191 -9.26 -5.02 1.98
N VAL A 192 -8.83 -5.55 0.83
CA VAL A 192 -9.32 -6.82 0.27
C VAL A 192 -9.08 -7.96 1.25
N ILE A 193 -7.83 -8.12 1.73
CA ILE A 193 -7.45 -9.20 2.65
C ILE A 193 -8.21 -9.10 3.98
N ASN A 194 -8.28 -7.91 4.58
CA ASN A 194 -9.01 -7.68 5.83
C ASN A 194 -10.51 -7.94 5.68
N SER A 195 -11.08 -7.57 4.52
CA SER A 195 -12.50 -7.83 4.23
C SER A 195 -12.78 -9.33 4.14
N ALA A 196 -11.92 -10.08 3.48
CA ALA A 196 -12.02 -11.53 3.39
C ALA A 196 -11.91 -12.19 4.77
N GLN A 197 -10.87 -11.84 5.54
CA GLN A 197 -10.69 -12.41 6.90
C GLN A 197 -11.90 -12.17 7.80
N ARG A 198 -12.52 -10.99 7.72
CA ARG A 198 -13.71 -10.65 8.52
C ARG A 198 -14.93 -11.47 8.14
N GLN A 199 -15.02 -11.92 6.88
CA GLN A 199 -16.18 -12.63 6.34
C GLN A 199 -16.04 -14.16 6.37
N VAL A 200 -14.92 -14.68 6.88
CA VAL A 200 -14.75 -16.10 7.14
C VAL A 200 -15.42 -16.46 8.45
N VAL A 201 -16.39 -17.38 8.38
CA VAL A 201 -17.08 -17.95 9.54
C VAL A 201 -16.42 -19.29 9.86
N PRO A 202 -15.94 -19.52 11.10
CA PRO A 202 -15.38 -20.82 11.49
C PRO A 202 -16.44 -21.94 11.37
N VAL A 203 -16.09 -23.01 10.68
CA VAL A 203 -17.01 -24.17 10.49
C VAL A 203 -16.67 -25.29 11.46
N TYR A 204 -15.42 -25.35 11.96
CA TYR A 204 -14.95 -26.39 12.84
C TYR A 204 -14.76 -25.90 14.29
N GLU A 205 -15.12 -26.75 15.27
CA GLU A 205 -14.95 -26.42 16.70
C GLU A 205 -13.49 -26.24 17.12
N ASP A 206 -12.55 -26.83 16.37
CA ASP A 206 -11.10 -26.68 16.57
C ASP A 206 -10.51 -25.37 16.04
N GLY A 207 -11.32 -24.59 15.32
CA GLY A 207 -10.91 -23.30 14.73
C GLY A 207 -9.95 -23.45 13.54
N LEU A 208 -9.83 -24.66 12.96
CA LEU A 208 -9.03 -24.93 11.77
C LEU A 208 -9.93 -24.92 10.53
N GLY A 209 -9.93 -23.81 9.81
CA GLY A 209 -10.72 -23.63 8.60
C GLY A 209 -12.05 -22.90 8.84
N GLY A 210 -12.73 -22.59 7.76
CA GLY A 210 -13.97 -21.84 7.77
C GLY A 210 -14.65 -21.79 6.41
N GLU A 211 -15.73 -21.08 6.33
CA GLU A 211 -16.46 -20.79 5.11
C GLU A 211 -16.48 -19.28 4.88
N LEU A 212 -16.16 -18.86 3.66
CA LEU A 212 -16.30 -17.47 3.27
C LEU A 212 -17.79 -17.19 3.03
N GLN A 213 -18.39 -16.38 3.89
CA GLN A 213 -19.81 -16.01 3.80
C GLN A 213 -19.91 -14.50 3.59
N ILE A 214 -20.35 -14.09 2.41
CA ILE A 214 -20.48 -12.68 2.06
C ILE A 214 -21.70 -12.07 2.77
N ASP A 215 -21.44 -11.16 3.69
CA ASP A 215 -22.50 -10.26 4.17
C ASP A 215 -22.82 -9.23 3.06
N GLN A 216 -23.95 -9.47 2.42
CA GLN A 216 -24.42 -8.61 1.32
C GLN A 216 -24.56 -7.13 1.73
N SER A 217 -24.85 -6.84 2.99
CA SER A 217 -24.96 -5.47 3.49
C SER A 217 -23.61 -4.72 3.42
N SER A 218 -22.51 -5.42 3.71
CA SER A 218 -21.17 -4.83 3.64
C SER A 218 -20.64 -4.66 2.20
N VAL A 219 -21.17 -5.44 1.26
CA VAL A 219 -20.83 -5.37 -0.18
C VAL A 219 -21.64 -4.27 -0.86
N ILE A 220 -22.91 -4.11 -0.50
CA ILE A 220 -23.82 -3.08 -1.03
C ILE A 220 -23.26 -1.68 -0.78
N GLN A 221 -22.70 -1.42 0.42
CA GLN A 221 -22.08 -0.12 0.74
C GLN A 221 -20.90 0.27 -0.18
N ASN A 222 -20.25 -0.68 -0.85
CA ASN A 222 -19.19 -0.36 -1.82
C ASN A 222 -19.67 -0.40 -3.28
N ASN A 223 -20.81 -1.02 -3.55
CA ASN A 223 -21.35 -1.14 -4.91
C ASN A 223 -21.84 0.22 -5.45
N TYR A 224 -22.31 1.12 -4.58
CA TYR A 224 -22.73 2.45 -5.00
C TYR A 224 -21.63 3.27 -5.67
N LYS A 225 -20.35 3.04 -5.31
CA LYS A 225 -19.20 3.75 -5.90
C LYS A 225 -19.04 3.41 -7.37
N LEU A 226 -19.16 2.12 -7.71
CA LEU A 226 -19.11 1.67 -9.09
C LEU A 226 -20.31 2.17 -9.88
N GLN A 227 -21.51 2.02 -9.31
CA GLN A 227 -22.74 2.54 -9.90
C GLN A 227 -22.67 4.05 -10.13
N LEU A 228 -22.13 4.81 -9.17
CA LEU A 228 -21.95 6.25 -9.29
C LEU A 228 -21.02 6.60 -10.46
N LEU A 229 -19.87 5.93 -10.59
CA LEU A 229 -18.94 6.16 -11.69
C LEU A 229 -19.55 5.79 -13.05
N GLU A 230 -20.30 4.69 -13.14
CA GLU A 230 -21.05 4.31 -14.35
C GLU A 230 -22.11 5.34 -14.71
N MET A 231 -22.89 5.80 -13.73
CA MET A 231 -23.92 6.83 -13.95
C MET A 231 -23.31 8.16 -14.41
N LEU A 232 -22.16 8.56 -13.85
CA LEU A 232 -21.42 9.75 -14.27
C LEU A 232 -20.86 9.59 -15.68
N SER A 233 -20.29 8.44 -16.01
CA SER A 233 -19.74 8.14 -17.34
C SER A 233 -20.83 8.13 -18.41
N ASN A 234 -22.01 7.62 -18.08
CA ASN A 234 -23.18 7.53 -18.97
C ASN A 234 -23.97 8.84 -19.06
N GLY A 235 -23.58 9.88 -18.31
CA GLY A 235 -24.27 11.18 -18.30
C GLY A 235 -25.68 11.11 -17.70
N SER A 236 -25.90 10.27 -16.69
CA SER A 236 -27.18 10.14 -15.99
C SER A 236 -27.64 11.46 -15.37
N LYS A 237 -28.95 11.60 -15.16
CA LYS A 237 -29.52 12.84 -14.58
C LYS A 237 -29.04 13.04 -13.15
N LEU A 238 -28.80 14.29 -12.78
CA LEU A 238 -28.33 14.66 -11.44
C LEU A 238 -29.25 14.12 -10.32
N ASN A 239 -30.55 14.07 -10.55
CA ASN A 239 -31.49 13.57 -9.57
C ASN A 239 -31.33 12.07 -9.31
N ASP A 240 -31.03 11.28 -10.32
CA ASP A 240 -30.81 9.84 -10.18
C ASP A 240 -29.51 9.56 -9.38
N ILE A 241 -28.47 10.39 -9.63
CA ILE A 241 -27.21 10.33 -8.87
C ILE A 241 -27.44 10.72 -7.40
N ARG A 242 -28.23 11.78 -7.14
CA ARG A 242 -28.59 12.18 -5.76
C ARG A 242 -29.40 11.11 -5.06
N GLN A 243 -30.30 10.43 -5.77
CA GLN A 243 -31.09 9.34 -5.22
C GLN A 243 -30.18 8.15 -4.83
N LEU A 244 -29.25 7.76 -5.70
CA LEU A 244 -28.26 6.71 -5.39
C LEU A 244 -27.47 7.04 -4.10
N ILE A 245 -27.02 8.29 -3.95
CA ILE A 245 -26.28 8.73 -2.75
C ILE A 245 -27.16 8.68 -1.51
N ALA A 246 -28.42 9.10 -1.62
CA ALA A 246 -29.37 9.10 -0.51
C ALA A 246 -29.75 7.68 -0.08
N ASP A 247 -30.03 6.78 -1.03
CA ASP A 247 -30.43 5.40 -0.78
C ASP A 247 -29.32 4.59 -0.06
N ASN A 248 -28.06 4.94 -0.31
CA ASN A 248 -26.91 4.32 0.35
C ASN A 248 -26.54 4.96 1.70
N SER A 249 -27.31 5.93 2.19
CA SER A 249 -27.14 6.58 3.52
C SER A 249 -25.69 7.01 3.79
N ILE A 250 -25.04 7.64 2.80
CA ILE A 250 -23.63 8.04 2.89
C ILE A 250 -23.50 9.17 3.89
N SER A 251 -22.80 8.92 5.00
CA SER A 251 -22.55 9.90 6.06
C SER A 251 -21.21 10.64 5.89
N ASP A 252 -20.23 10.00 5.25
CA ASP A 252 -18.92 10.60 4.98
C ASP A 252 -18.76 10.95 3.49
N TYR A 253 -18.94 12.22 3.20
CA TYR A 253 -18.77 12.78 1.86
C TYR A 253 -17.29 12.92 1.47
N SER A 254 -16.34 12.88 2.41
CA SER A 254 -14.91 13.02 2.13
C SER A 254 -14.42 11.86 1.27
N GLU A 255 -14.90 10.63 1.56
CA GLU A 255 -14.59 9.45 0.77
C GLU A 255 -15.18 9.54 -0.65
N LEU A 256 -16.37 10.11 -0.78
CA LEU A 256 -17.01 10.35 -2.06
C LEU A 256 -16.26 11.38 -2.90
N TYR A 257 -15.88 12.52 -2.31
CA TYR A 257 -15.07 13.52 -3.02
C TYR A 257 -13.74 12.97 -3.47
N ARG A 258 -13.09 12.16 -2.63
CA ARG A 258 -11.84 11.51 -2.97
C ARG A 258 -12.00 10.54 -4.14
N LEU A 259 -13.06 9.71 -4.13
CA LEU A 259 -13.39 8.82 -5.24
C LEU A 259 -13.57 9.60 -6.55
N LEU A 260 -14.35 10.67 -6.52
CA LEU A 260 -14.59 11.51 -7.69
C LEU A 260 -13.32 12.16 -8.21
N TYR A 261 -12.46 12.63 -7.33
CA TYR A 261 -11.17 13.23 -7.69
C TYR A 261 -10.23 12.19 -8.32
N ASP A 262 -10.11 11.02 -7.69
CA ASP A 262 -9.19 9.95 -8.14
C ASP A 262 -9.61 9.35 -9.49
N GLU A 263 -10.92 9.35 -9.80
CA GLU A 263 -11.50 8.72 -11.00
C GLU A 263 -11.97 9.74 -12.04
N VAL A 264 -11.55 11.01 -11.92
CA VAL A 264 -11.98 12.08 -12.82
C VAL A 264 -11.70 11.78 -14.30
N GLU A 265 -10.60 11.08 -14.60
CA GLU A 265 -10.27 10.66 -15.96
C GLU A 265 -11.22 9.57 -16.51
N THR A 266 -11.87 8.81 -15.64
CA THR A 266 -12.78 7.72 -16.02
C THR A 266 -14.11 8.29 -16.51
N TYR A 267 -14.67 9.27 -15.81
CA TYR A 267 -15.97 9.87 -16.16
C TYR A 267 -15.87 11.26 -16.82
N GLY A 268 -14.70 11.89 -16.78
CA GLY A 268 -14.44 13.23 -17.35
C GLY A 268 -14.09 13.24 -18.84
N LYS A 269 -13.98 12.10 -19.50
CA LYS A 269 -13.69 12.01 -20.94
C LYS A 269 -14.84 12.57 -21.76
N GLY A 270 -14.74 13.82 -22.19
CA GLY A 270 -15.65 14.42 -23.15
C GLY A 270 -16.18 15.82 -22.81
N LYS A 271 -15.62 16.51 -21.85
CA LYS A 271 -15.99 17.93 -21.61
C LYS A 271 -14.75 18.81 -21.58
#